data_8d237a5024946b9d2e6b514fd6725fad
#
_entry.id   8d237a5024946b9d2e6b514fd6725fad
#
_cell.length_a   1.000
_cell.length_b   1.000
_cell.length_c   1.000
_cell.angle_alpha   90.00
_cell.angle_beta   90.00
_cell.angle_gamma   90.00
#
_symmetry.space_group_name_H-M   'P 1'
#
loop_
_entity.id
_entity.type
_entity.pdbx_description
1 polymer ?
#
loop_
_entity_poly.entity_id
_entity_poly.type
_entity_poly.pdbx_seq_one_letter_code
_entity_poly.pdbx_strand_id
1 'polypeptide(L)'
;MGYSVVLWNIPEQEIQAGDVLPVYIKSNISHVYVVGKSNGEKVEIPLWQLTDPVKKGKVKSVSEKYSENAHTYASVKLDGLPCRAEPVNTAKQVYRLRKGEVIKILYKGNGAKPMAGKNALEGDWYKILTDDGTMGWCFSYNLNLYETDAAGARIGGEEIVEEVEEDKAITI
;
A
#
# COMPACT_ATOMS: atom_id res chain seq x y z
N MET A 1 20.78 -8.22 11.50
CA MET A 1 20.90 -7.07 10.61
C MET A 1 20.02 -5.90 11.05
N GLY A 2 18.85 -6.13 11.57
CA GLY A 2 18.01 -5.05 12.07
C GLY A 2 16.56 -5.46 12.13
N TYR A 3 15.69 -4.46 12.10
CA TYR A 3 14.26 -4.66 12.18
C TYR A 3 13.57 -3.90 11.04
N SER A 4 12.52 -4.49 10.49
CA SER A 4 11.76 -3.87 9.40
C SER A 4 10.27 -3.88 9.73
N VAL A 5 9.56 -2.94 9.12
CA VAL A 5 8.10 -2.87 9.22
C VAL A 5 7.52 -3.51 7.97
N VAL A 6 6.53 -4.35 8.15
CA VAL A 6 5.85 -5.03 7.04
C VAL A 6 4.91 -4.04 6.36
N LEU A 7 4.97 -3.97 5.04
CA LEU A 7 4.20 -3.00 4.26
C LEU A 7 2.94 -3.59 3.63
N TRP A 8 2.89 -4.89 3.43
CA TRP A 8 1.76 -5.56 2.78
C TRP A 8 1.41 -6.81 3.55
N ASN A 9 0.12 -7.07 3.79
CA ASN A 9 -0.32 -8.27 4.49
C ASN A 9 0.16 -9.52 3.80
N ILE A 10 0.58 -10.50 4.60
CA ILE A 10 1.00 -11.82 4.11
C ILE A 10 0.22 -12.85 4.93
N PRO A 11 -1.08 -13.05 4.62
CA PRO A 11 -1.93 -13.90 5.45
C PRO A 11 -1.46 -15.35 5.51
N GLU A 12 -0.86 -15.85 4.44
CA GLU A 12 -0.39 -17.23 4.42
C GLU A 12 0.74 -17.47 5.40
N GLN A 13 1.40 -16.41 5.86
CA GLN A 13 2.45 -16.50 6.87
C GLN A 13 2.00 -15.94 8.20
N GLU A 14 0.75 -15.53 8.31
CA GLU A 14 0.20 -14.92 9.52
C GLU A 14 0.96 -13.65 9.89
N ILE A 15 1.37 -12.89 8.89
CA ILE A 15 2.09 -11.64 9.05
C ILE A 15 1.20 -10.52 8.50
N GLN A 16 1.09 -9.44 9.27
CA GLN A 16 0.25 -8.30 8.89
C GLN A 16 1.10 -7.09 8.57
N ALA A 17 0.58 -6.25 7.67
CA ALA A 17 1.18 -4.93 7.46
C ALA A 17 1.20 -4.20 8.80
N GLY A 18 2.31 -3.53 9.09
CA GLY A 18 2.50 -2.87 10.36
C GLY A 18 3.29 -3.68 11.38
N ASP A 19 3.41 -4.99 11.17
CA ASP A 19 4.22 -5.81 12.06
C ASP A 19 5.68 -5.41 11.96
N VAL A 20 6.38 -5.49 13.08
CA VAL A 20 7.83 -5.24 13.15
C VAL A 20 8.51 -6.59 13.31
N LEU A 21 9.39 -6.92 12.38
CA LEU A 21 10.04 -8.23 12.37
C LEU A 21 11.54 -8.09 12.37
N PRO A 22 12.26 -8.98 13.07
CA PRO A 22 13.72 -9.01 12.98
C PRO A 22 14.14 -9.55 11.63
N VAL A 23 15.14 -8.91 11.04
CA VAL A 23 15.68 -9.28 9.74
C VAL A 23 17.09 -9.83 9.98
N TYR A 24 17.33 -11.04 9.50
CA TYR A 24 18.62 -11.70 9.72
C TYR A 24 19.54 -11.60 8.53
N ILE A 25 18.99 -11.75 7.33
CA ILE A 25 19.78 -11.83 6.11
C ILE A 25 19.05 -11.09 5.00
N LYS A 26 19.83 -10.47 4.11
CA LYS A 26 19.30 -9.91 2.86
C LYS A 26 19.95 -10.66 1.71
N SER A 27 19.14 -11.21 0.82
CA SER A 27 19.65 -11.86 -0.38
C SER A 27 19.39 -10.95 -1.57
N ASN A 28 20.48 -10.41 -2.14
CA ASN A 28 20.35 -9.58 -3.33
C ASN A 28 20.09 -10.41 -4.59
N ILE A 29 20.47 -11.67 -4.56
CA ILE A 29 20.23 -12.56 -5.69
C ILE A 29 18.76 -12.93 -5.75
N SER A 30 18.19 -13.35 -4.62
CA SER A 30 16.79 -13.77 -4.57
C SER A 30 15.82 -12.62 -4.32
N HIS A 31 16.34 -11.43 -4.01
CA HIS A 31 15.54 -10.24 -3.72
C HIS A 31 14.58 -10.47 -2.55
N VAL A 32 15.09 -11.10 -1.49
CA VAL A 32 14.29 -11.37 -0.29
C VAL A 32 15.08 -11.03 0.96
N TYR A 33 14.33 -10.79 2.05
CA TYR A 33 14.88 -10.79 3.40
C TYR A 33 14.49 -12.08 4.08
N VAL A 34 15.38 -12.60 4.91
CA VAL A 34 15.03 -13.69 5.84
C VAL A 34 14.68 -13.05 7.16
N VAL A 35 13.46 -13.26 7.62
CA VAL A 35 12.95 -12.60 8.82
C VAL A 35 12.45 -13.65 9.81
N GLY A 36 12.27 -13.23 11.07
CA GLY A 36 11.76 -14.09 12.11
C GLY A 36 10.30 -13.80 12.39
N LYS A 37 9.50 -14.85 12.45
CA LYS A 37 8.10 -14.74 12.85
C LYS A 37 8.01 -14.79 14.37
N SER A 38 6.85 -14.40 14.90
CA SER A 38 6.64 -14.42 16.36
C SER A 38 6.80 -15.80 16.97
N ASN A 39 6.54 -16.86 16.20
CA ASN A 39 6.69 -18.23 16.69
C ASN A 39 8.11 -18.76 16.55
N GLY A 40 9.05 -17.95 16.12
CA GLY A 40 10.44 -18.36 15.99
C GLY A 40 10.83 -18.90 14.65
N GLU A 41 9.88 -19.11 13.76
CA GLU A 41 10.18 -19.58 12.42
C GLU A 41 10.82 -18.48 11.59
N LYS A 42 11.69 -18.88 10.68
CA LYS A 42 12.30 -17.95 9.72
C LYS A 42 11.65 -18.14 8.37
N VAL A 43 11.31 -17.04 7.71
CA VAL A 43 10.67 -17.08 6.40
C VAL A 43 11.32 -16.04 5.51
N GLU A 44 11.18 -16.25 4.20
CA GLU A 44 11.69 -15.31 3.20
C GLU A 44 10.55 -14.42 2.74
N ILE A 45 10.82 -13.10 2.70
CA ILE A 45 9.83 -12.12 2.28
C ILE A 45 10.48 -11.23 1.23
N PRO A 46 9.79 -10.94 0.12
CA PRO A 46 10.35 -10.06 -0.92
C PRO A 46 10.78 -8.72 -0.35
N LEU A 47 11.88 -8.20 -0.88
CA LEU A 47 12.45 -6.95 -0.38
C LEU A 47 11.44 -5.81 -0.36
N TRP A 48 10.59 -5.73 -1.38
CA TRP A 48 9.66 -4.61 -1.51
C TRP A 48 8.53 -4.63 -0.47
N GLN A 49 8.31 -5.75 0.18
CA GLN A 49 7.23 -5.85 1.17
C GLN A 49 7.66 -5.40 2.56
N LEU A 50 8.91 -5.02 2.72
CA LEU A 50 9.43 -4.58 4.02
C LEU A 50 10.14 -3.24 3.86
N THR A 51 10.16 -2.47 4.94
CA THR A 51 11.02 -1.28 4.99
C THR A 51 12.47 -1.74 5.12
N ASP A 52 13.40 -0.84 4.80
CA ASP A 52 14.82 -1.15 5.01
C ASP A 52 15.07 -1.43 6.48
N PRO A 53 15.86 -2.45 6.81
CA PRO A 53 16.14 -2.76 8.21
C PRO A 53 16.85 -1.61 8.91
N VAL A 54 16.42 -1.33 10.13
CA VAL A 54 17.02 -0.30 10.97
C VAL A 54 17.25 -0.87 12.35
N LYS A 55 18.02 -0.15 13.16
CA LYS A 55 18.30 -0.56 14.53
C LYS A 55 17.01 -0.57 15.34
N LYS A 56 16.98 -1.42 16.36
CA LYS A 56 15.79 -1.57 17.20
C LYS A 56 15.32 -0.23 17.77
N GLY A 57 16.26 0.65 18.12
CA GLY A 57 15.90 1.94 18.69
C GLY A 57 15.25 2.88 17.69
N LYS A 58 15.38 2.62 16.39
CA LYS A 58 14.79 3.46 15.35
C LYS A 58 13.54 2.88 14.74
N VAL A 59 13.29 1.60 14.92
CA VAL A 59 12.18 0.96 14.21
C VAL A 59 10.84 1.50 14.68
N LYS A 60 10.76 1.99 15.90
CA LYS A 60 9.51 2.54 16.42
C LYS A 60 9.08 3.76 15.60
N SER A 61 10.00 4.66 15.30
CA SER A 61 9.64 5.85 14.53
C SER A 61 9.29 5.48 13.09
N VAL A 62 9.95 4.47 12.54
CA VAL A 62 9.59 3.98 11.21
C VAL A 62 8.20 3.39 11.25
N SER A 63 7.90 2.59 12.27
CA SER A 63 6.57 1.98 12.40
C SER A 63 5.48 3.03 12.52
N GLU A 64 5.74 4.11 13.26
CA GLU A 64 4.75 5.16 13.45
C GLU A 64 4.39 5.84 12.14
N LYS A 65 5.34 5.95 11.22
CA LYS A 65 5.08 6.57 9.94
C LYS A 65 4.00 5.82 9.15
N TYR A 66 3.95 4.51 9.31
CA TYR A 66 3.02 3.67 8.56
C TYR A 66 1.80 3.25 9.38
N SER A 67 1.75 3.60 10.67
CA SER A 67 0.74 3.02 11.57
C SER A 67 -0.67 3.46 11.24
N GLU A 68 -0.85 4.69 10.81
CA GLU A 68 -2.20 5.21 10.54
C GLU A 68 -2.88 4.43 9.42
N ASN A 69 -2.13 4.03 8.41
CA ASN A 69 -2.67 3.34 7.25
C ASN A 69 -2.17 1.89 7.15
N ALA A 70 -1.79 1.31 8.29
CA ALA A 70 -1.20 -0.03 8.28
C ALA A 70 -2.10 -1.06 7.61
N HIS A 71 -3.41 -0.90 7.75
CA HIS A 71 -4.36 -1.86 7.18
C HIS A 71 -5.22 -1.26 6.08
N THR A 72 -4.79 -0.15 5.50
CA THR A 72 -5.54 0.54 4.46
C THR A 72 -5.04 0.15 3.08
N TYR A 73 -5.96 -0.28 2.25
CA TYR A 73 -5.72 -0.61 0.85
C TYR A 73 -6.68 0.22 0.00
N ALA A 74 -6.50 0.16 -1.31
CA ALA A 74 -7.42 0.83 -2.21
C ALA A 74 -7.55 0.04 -3.50
N SER A 75 -8.72 0.10 -4.10
CA SER A 75 -8.91 -0.38 -5.45
C SER A 75 -9.04 0.82 -6.38
N VAL A 76 -8.55 0.67 -7.60
CA VAL A 76 -8.47 1.76 -8.56
C VAL A 76 -9.76 1.85 -9.35
N LYS A 77 -10.33 3.05 -9.45
CA LYS A 77 -11.60 3.27 -10.14
C LYS A 77 -11.46 3.42 -11.65
N LEU A 78 -10.32 3.96 -12.09
CA LEU A 78 -10.13 4.30 -13.51
C LEU A 78 -8.93 3.57 -14.08
N ASP A 79 -9.08 3.11 -15.32
CA ASP A 79 -7.95 2.52 -16.03
C ASP A 79 -6.97 3.63 -16.41
N GLY A 80 -5.67 3.36 -16.23
CA GLY A 80 -4.63 4.33 -16.58
C GLY A 80 -4.40 5.42 -15.56
N LEU A 81 -4.86 5.24 -14.33
CA LEU A 81 -4.66 6.25 -13.29
C LEU A 81 -3.17 6.44 -13.02
N PRO A 82 -2.66 7.68 -13.09
CA PRO A 82 -1.22 7.90 -12.92
C PRO A 82 -0.77 7.73 -11.49
N CYS A 83 0.36 7.06 -11.32
CA CYS A 83 1.10 7.02 -10.08
C CYS A 83 2.35 7.86 -10.33
N ARG A 84 2.61 8.85 -9.50
CA ARG A 84 3.61 9.87 -9.80
C ARG A 84 4.77 9.84 -8.83
N ALA A 85 5.90 10.41 -9.26
CA ALA A 85 7.11 10.43 -8.44
C ALA A 85 6.96 11.34 -7.22
N GLU A 86 6.10 12.35 -7.31
CA GLU A 86 5.87 13.30 -6.23
C GLU A 86 4.39 13.63 -6.13
N PRO A 87 3.93 14.12 -4.97
CA PRO A 87 2.50 14.36 -4.76
C PRO A 87 2.03 15.67 -5.40
N VAL A 88 2.14 15.72 -6.71
CA VAL A 88 1.67 16.87 -7.49
C VAL A 88 1.33 16.35 -8.88
N ASN A 89 0.25 16.87 -9.48
CA ASN A 89 -0.27 16.30 -10.71
C ASN A 89 0.58 16.61 -11.95
N THR A 90 1.63 17.40 -11.80
CA THR A 90 2.58 17.66 -12.89
C THR A 90 3.83 16.82 -12.77
N ALA A 91 3.96 16.03 -11.72
CA ALA A 91 5.15 15.21 -11.51
C ALA A 91 5.21 14.07 -12.52
N LYS A 92 6.42 13.55 -12.70
CA LYS A 92 6.64 12.44 -13.60
C LYS A 92 5.81 11.22 -13.21
N GLN A 93 5.21 10.57 -14.19
CA GLN A 93 4.49 9.33 -13.95
C GLN A 93 5.49 8.19 -13.86
N VAL A 94 5.41 7.40 -12.79
CA VAL A 94 6.28 6.24 -12.62
C VAL A 94 5.53 4.95 -12.93
N TYR A 95 4.19 5.00 -12.97
CA TYR A 95 3.39 3.81 -13.21
C TYR A 95 1.97 4.26 -13.57
N ARG A 96 1.25 3.43 -14.32
CA ARG A 96 -0.17 3.67 -14.62
C ARG A 96 -0.97 2.52 -14.05
N LEU A 97 -1.85 2.85 -13.12
CA LEU A 97 -2.65 1.84 -12.44
C LEU A 97 -3.82 1.43 -13.32
N ARG A 98 -4.23 0.17 -13.21
CA ARG A 98 -5.34 -0.37 -13.96
C ARG A 98 -6.61 -0.35 -13.13
N LYS A 99 -7.74 -0.22 -13.80
CA LYS A 99 -9.03 -0.29 -13.11
C LYS A 99 -9.13 -1.62 -12.36
N GLY A 100 -9.51 -1.55 -11.11
CA GLY A 100 -9.66 -2.74 -10.26
C GLY A 100 -8.39 -3.21 -9.58
N GLU A 101 -7.25 -2.62 -9.95
CA GLU A 101 -5.98 -2.98 -9.31
C GLU A 101 -6.03 -2.62 -7.83
N VAL A 102 -5.48 -3.49 -6.97
CA VAL A 102 -5.42 -3.25 -5.53
C VAL A 102 -4.03 -2.76 -5.17
N ILE A 103 -3.98 -1.67 -4.43
CA ILE A 103 -2.73 -1.08 -3.99
C ILE A 103 -2.76 -0.90 -2.48
N LYS A 104 -1.57 -0.85 -1.88
CA LYS A 104 -1.45 -0.60 -0.44
C LYS A 104 -1.24 0.89 -0.23
N ILE A 105 -2.01 1.45 0.69
CA ILE A 105 -1.84 2.84 1.10
C ILE A 105 -0.78 2.88 2.20
N LEU A 106 0.28 3.65 1.99
CA LEU A 106 1.38 3.70 2.94
C LEU A 106 1.23 4.85 3.92
N TYR A 107 1.09 6.08 3.42
CA TYR A 107 0.88 7.24 4.28
C TYR A 107 0.43 8.42 3.44
N LYS A 108 -0.17 9.39 4.12
CA LYS A 108 -0.66 10.61 3.48
C LYS A 108 0.49 11.59 3.32
N GLY A 109 0.49 12.32 2.22
CA GLY A 109 1.46 13.37 1.98
C GLY A 109 0.80 14.71 1.81
N ASN A 110 1.64 15.72 1.71
CA ASN A 110 1.18 17.10 1.48
C ASN A 110 1.47 17.48 0.03
N GLY A 111 0.43 17.81 -0.70
CA GLY A 111 0.59 18.23 -2.08
C GLY A 111 -0.60 19.04 -2.51
N ALA A 112 -0.45 19.81 -3.57
CA ALA A 112 -1.54 20.61 -4.09
C ALA A 112 -2.59 19.69 -4.68
N LYS A 113 -3.86 19.95 -4.35
CA LYS A 113 -4.96 19.16 -4.88
C LYS A 113 -5.15 19.46 -6.36
N PRO A 114 -5.35 18.43 -7.17
CA PRO A 114 -5.66 18.65 -8.59
C PRO A 114 -6.95 19.46 -8.73
N MET A 115 -7.03 20.23 -9.78
CA MET A 115 -8.18 21.10 -10.01
C MET A 115 -9.06 20.53 -11.11
N ALA A 116 -10.36 20.68 -10.93
CA ALA A 116 -11.35 20.40 -11.96
C ALA A 116 -12.00 21.75 -12.25
N GLY A 117 -11.50 22.48 -13.22
CA GLY A 117 -11.94 23.85 -13.45
C GLY A 117 -11.49 24.74 -12.32
N LYS A 118 -12.46 25.35 -11.63
CA LYS A 118 -12.18 26.25 -10.52
C LYS A 118 -12.18 25.55 -9.17
N ASN A 119 -12.58 24.30 -9.12
CA ASN A 119 -12.72 23.58 -7.86
C ASN A 119 -11.64 22.56 -7.68
N ALA A 120 -11.14 22.44 -6.44
CA ALA A 120 -10.19 21.38 -6.11
C ALA A 120 -10.93 20.06 -6.01
N LEU A 121 -10.29 18.99 -6.49
CA LEU A 121 -10.85 17.66 -6.36
C LEU A 121 -10.80 17.22 -4.90
N GLU A 122 -11.79 16.44 -4.49
CA GLU A 122 -11.84 15.89 -3.15
C GLU A 122 -10.81 14.78 -3.00
N GLY A 123 -10.12 14.78 -1.88
CA GLY A 123 -9.19 13.70 -1.58
C GLY A 123 -7.87 14.20 -1.06
N ASP A 124 -6.94 13.26 -0.97
CA ASP A 124 -5.60 13.50 -0.45
C ASP A 124 -4.59 12.77 -1.30
N TRP A 125 -3.34 13.22 -1.22
CA TRP A 125 -2.23 12.50 -1.84
C TRP A 125 -1.74 11.41 -0.90
N TYR A 126 -1.61 10.20 -1.43
CA TYR A 126 -1.10 9.06 -0.67
C TYR A 126 0.10 8.44 -1.36
N LYS A 127 1.10 8.10 -0.56
CA LYS A 127 2.17 7.23 -1.04
C LYS A 127 1.59 5.83 -1.11
N ILE A 128 1.73 5.19 -2.26
CA ILE A 128 1.14 3.87 -2.47
C ILE A 128 2.21 2.87 -2.91
N LEU A 129 1.87 1.61 -2.76
CA LEU A 129 2.73 0.49 -3.13
C LEU A 129 1.89 -0.49 -3.93
N THR A 130 2.36 -0.82 -5.13
CA THR A 130 1.67 -1.80 -5.96
C THR A 130 2.07 -3.20 -5.56
N ASP A 131 1.34 -4.19 -6.07
CA ASP A 131 1.61 -5.59 -5.71
C ASP A 131 2.85 -6.16 -6.41
N ASP A 132 3.50 -5.36 -7.26
CA ASP A 132 4.77 -5.77 -7.85
C ASP A 132 5.95 -4.94 -7.32
N GLY A 133 5.70 -4.12 -6.30
CA GLY A 133 6.78 -3.41 -5.63
C GLY A 133 7.05 -1.99 -6.09
N THR A 134 6.19 -1.43 -6.93
CA THR A 134 6.36 -0.05 -7.40
C THR A 134 5.77 0.91 -6.37
N MET A 135 6.50 1.95 -6.03
CA MET A 135 6.02 2.99 -5.12
C MET A 135 5.83 4.30 -5.87
N GLY A 136 4.89 5.08 -5.41
CA GLY A 136 4.68 6.41 -5.96
C GLY A 136 3.54 7.11 -5.25
N TRP A 137 3.15 8.26 -5.80
CA TRP A 137 2.10 9.09 -5.21
C TRP A 137 0.85 9.06 -6.08
N CYS A 138 -0.28 8.90 -5.44
CA CYS A 138 -1.56 8.85 -6.13
C CYS A 138 -2.57 9.68 -5.35
N PHE A 139 -3.38 10.46 -6.09
CA PHE A 139 -4.42 11.25 -5.44
C PHE A 139 -5.66 10.36 -5.28
N SER A 140 -6.33 10.46 -4.13
CA SER A 140 -7.34 9.48 -3.76
C SER A 140 -8.69 9.65 -4.44
N TYR A 141 -8.88 10.70 -5.23
CA TYR A 141 -10.18 10.96 -5.87
C TYR A 141 -10.69 9.75 -6.67
N ASN A 142 -9.79 9.05 -7.35
CA ASN A 142 -10.15 7.89 -8.17
C ASN A 142 -9.76 6.57 -7.51
N LEU A 143 -9.73 6.55 -6.18
CA LEU A 143 -9.43 5.35 -5.41
C LEU A 143 -10.58 5.04 -4.47
N ASN A 144 -10.86 3.76 -4.30
CA ASN A 144 -11.78 3.29 -3.26
C ASN A 144 -10.93 2.76 -2.11
N LEU A 145 -10.77 3.54 -1.06
CA LEU A 145 -10.01 3.13 0.10
C LEU A 145 -10.83 2.20 0.99
N TYR A 146 -10.19 1.20 1.56
CA TYR A 146 -10.86 0.30 2.48
C TYR A 146 -9.86 -0.27 3.47
N GLU A 147 -10.38 -0.78 4.60
CA GLU A 147 -9.57 -1.40 5.63
C GLU A 147 -9.66 -2.91 5.51
N THR A 148 -8.62 -3.59 5.98
CA THR A 148 -8.62 -5.05 6.01
C THR A 148 -8.42 -5.55 7.43
N ASP A 149 -8.88 -6.79 7.68
CA ASP A 149 -8.60 -7.45 8.95
C ASP A 149 -7.30 -8.23 8.87
N ALA A 150 -6.98 -8.97 9.92
CA ALA A 150 -5.72 -9.71 10.01
C ALA A 150 -5.57 -10.73 8.90
N ALA A 151 -6.66 -11.29 8.42
CA ALA A 151 -6.63 -12.29 7.35
C ALA A 151 -6.61 -11.65 5.97
N GLY A 152 -6.66 -10.32 5.89
CA GLY A 152 -6.66 -9.63 4.61
C GLY A 152 -8.04 -9.42 4.03
N ALA A 153 -9.09 -9.75 4.76
CA ALA A 153 -10.45 -9.57 4.26
C ALA A 153 -10.88 -8.12 4.46
N ARG A 154 -11.63 -7.60 3.50
CA ARG A 154 -12.12 -6.24 3.54
C ARG A 154 -13.12 -6.07 4.69
N ILE A 155 -12.99 -4.97 5.43
CA ILE A 155 -13.88 -4.65 6.54
C ILE A 155 -14.81 -3.52 6.15
N GLY A 156 -16.12 -3.72 6.33
CA GLY A 156 -17.09 -2.65 6.18
C GLY A 156 -17.21 -2.08 4.78
N GLY A 157 -16.82 -2.83 3.78
CA GLY A 157 -16.82 -2.30 2.43
C GLY A 157 -18.09 -2.60 1.70
N GLU A 158 -18.99 -1.65 1.68
CA GLU A 158 -20.19 -1.85 0.87
C GLU A 158 -19.97 -1.45 -0.57
N GLU A 159 -18.94 -0.71 -0.85
CA GLU A 159 -18.67 -0.32 -2.23
C GLU A 159 -18.39 -1.52 -3.12
N ILE A 160 -18.03 -2.64 -2.53
CA ILE A 160 -17.85 -3.85 -3.30
C ILE A 160 -19.15 -4.24 -3.98
N VAL A 161 -20.22 -4.16 -3.23
CA VAL A 161 -21.53 -4.51 -3.73
C VAL A 161 -21.92 -3.57 -4.85
N GLU A 162 -21.64 -2.31 -4.68
CA GLU A 162 -21.99 -1.34 -5.67
C GLU A 162 -21.29 -1.56 -6.97
N GLU A 163 -20.02 -1.91 -6.90
CA GLU A 163 -19.28 -2.18 -8.12
C GLU A 163 -19.86 -3.32 -8.90
N VAL A 164 -20.23 -4.36 -8.20
CA VAL A 164 -20.81 -5.52 -8.84
C VAL A 164 -22.11 -5.15 -9.51
N GLU A 165 -22.90 -4.35 -8.84
CA GLU A 165 -24.17 -3.96 -9.41
C GLU A 165 -24.02 -3.08 -10.62
N GLU A 166 -23.05 -2.22 -10.60
CA GLU A 166 -22.80 -1.40 -11.77
C GLU A 166 -22.44 -2.24 -12.96
N ASP A 167 -21.63 -3.23 -12.74
CA ASP A 167 -21.27 -4.12 -13.82
C ASP A 167 -22.47 -4.80 -14.39
N LYS A 168 -23.37 -5.23 -13.55
CA LYS A 168 -24.58 -5.85 -14.02
C LYS A 168 -25.42 -4.87 -14.81
N ALA A 169 -25.51 -3.67 -14.33
CA ALA A 169 -26.30 -2.67 -15.03
C ALA A 169 -25.75 -2.44 -16.41
N ILE A 170 -24.46 -2.46 -16.53
CA ILE A 170 -23.81 -2.24 -17.80
C ILE A 170 -24.09 -3.35 -18.77
N THR A 171 -24.23 -4.54 -18.29
CA THR A 171 -24.38 -5.67 -19.14
C THR A 171 -25.76 -5.77 -19.80
N ILE A 172 -26.66 -4.96 -19.39
CA ILE A 172 -27.98 -4.99 -20.04
C ILE A 172 -27.97 -4.36 -21.42
#